data_3c77dc28e9b26add5dfafdbc3bc72b4e
#
_entry.id   3c77dc28e9b26add5dfafdbc3bc72b4e
#
_cell.length_a   1.000
_cell.length_b   1.000
_cell.length_c   1.000
_cell.angle_alpha   90.00
_cell.angle_beta   90.00
_cell.angle_gamma   90.00
#
_symmetry.space_group_name_H-M   'P 1'
#
loop_
_entity.id
_entity.type
_entity.pdbx_description
1 polymer ?
#
loop_
_entity_poly.entity_id
_entity_poly.type
_entity_poly.pdbx_seq_one_letter_code
_entity_poly.pdbx_strand_id
1 'polypeptide(L)'
;MERVTKSIDIQCPLRTVDNQWTQFEELPRFMYGVKRVTQLDDQRLHWEAEIAGKHKAWNARIVDQVPDHRIAWESESGEVIAGVVTFEPSPTSPDFTRLSLQLTYDPNGFVESLGDAVGIVSRRIEKDLENFKEFIENRRQETGAWRGTIRE
;
A
#
# COMPACT_ATOMS: atom_id res chain seq x y z
N MET A 1 8.79 5.65 16.63
CA MET A 1 8.13 5.20 15.39
C MET A 1 6.81 4.54 15.70
N GLU A 2 5.80 4.92 14.98
CA GLU A 2 4.48 4.31 15.10
C GLU A 2 4.28 3.26 14.03
N ARG A 3 3.50 2.23 14.35
CA ARG A 3 3.20 1.13 13.43
C ARG A 3 1.71 0.85 13.44
N VAL A 4 1.12 0.79 12.25
CA VAL A 4 -0.28 0.45 12.08
C VAL A 4 -0.36 -0.76 11.16
N THR A 5 -1.12 -1.78 11.56
CA THR A 5 -1.35 -2.97 10.75
C THR A 5 -2.84 -3.21 10.60
N LYS A 6 -3.29 -3.37 9.37
CA LYS A 6 -4.69 -3.70 9.06
C LYS A 6 -4.72 -4.83 8.04
N SER A 7 -5.75 -5.65 8.12
CA SER A 7 -5.95 -6.78 7.22
C SER A 7 -7.38 -6.79 6.71
N ILE A 8 -7.58 -7.34 5.51
CA ILE A 8 -8.89 -7.49 4.92
C ILE A 8 -8.91 -8.76 4.06
N ASP A 9 -10.05 -9.45 4.03
CA ASP A 9 -10.24 -10.60 3.16
C ASP A 9 -10.88 -10.15 1.86
N ILE A 10 -10.32 -10.58 0.73
CA ILE A 10 -10.73 -10.17 -0.60
C ILE A 10 -11.16 -11.41 -1.38
N GLN A 11 -12.33 -11.34 -2.02
CA GLN A 11 -12.92 -12.44 -2.76
C GLN A 11 -12.35 -12.53 -4.17
N CYS A 12 -11.03 -12.59 -4.26
CA CYS A 12 -10.29 -12.73 -5.50
C CYS A 12 -9.07 -13.61 -5.26
N PRO A 13 -8.57 -14.30 -6.31
CA PRO A 13 -7.37 -15.13 -6.17
C PRO A 13 -6.15 -14.32 -5.76
N LEU A 14 -5.25 -14.97 -5.03
CA LEU A 14 -4.02 -14.38 -4.54
C LEU A 14 -3.23 -13.68 -5.66
N ARG A 15 -3.09 -14.34 -6.79
CA ARG A 15 -2.34 -13.80 -7.92
C ARG A 15 -2.95 -12.51 -8.45
N THR A 16 -4.27 -12.44 -8.54
CA THR A 16 -4.98 -11.24 -8.99
C THR A 16 -4.72 -10.06 -8.05
N VAL A 17 -4.80 -10.32 -6.73
CA VAL A 17 -4.59 -9.28 -5.72
C VAL A 17 -3.14 -8.79 -5.75
N ASP A 18 -2.17 -9.70 -5.79
CA ASP A 18 -0.77 -9.33 -5.89
C ASP A 18 -0.46 -8.57 -7.17
N ASN A 19 -0.93 -9.07 -8.31
CA ASN A 19 -0.69 -8.40 -9.58
C ASN A 19 -1.20 -6.96 -9.57
N GLN A 20 -2.39 -6.72 -9.01
CA GLN A 20 -2.93 -5.35 -8.94
C GLN A 20 -2.05 -4.45 -8.08
N TRP A 21 -1.49 -4.95 -6.97
CA TRP A 21 -0.62 -4.16 -6.11
C TRP A 21 0.72 -3.82 -6.76
N THR A 22 1.13 -4.55 -7.79
CA THR A 22 2.34 -4.20 -8.55
C THR A 22 2.14 -3.01 -9.46
N GLN A 23 0.90 -2.60 -9.69
CA GLN A 23 0.56 -1.47 -10.55
C GLN A 23 0.46 -0.20 -9.70
N PHE A 24 1.60 0.30 -9.24
CA PHE A 24 1.69 1.38 -8.27
C PHE A 24 1.06 2.68 -8.76
N GLU A 25 1.11 2.95 -10.06
CA GLU A 25 0.51 4.16 -10.62
C GLU A 25 -1.01 4.14 -10.60
N GLU A 26 -1.60 2.97 -10.32
CA GLU A 26 -3.04 2.82 -10.17
C GLU A 26 -3.52 3.02 -8.72
N LEU A 27 -2.61 3.11 -7.75
CA LEU A 27 -2.97 3.24 -6.34
C LEU A 27 -3.91 4.40 -6.03
N PRO A 28 -3.81 5.57 -6.69
CA PRO A 28 -4.75 6.68 -6.43
C PRO A 28 -6.21 6.33 -6.73
N ARG A 29 -6.49 5.27 -7.49
CA ARG A 29 -7.85 4.86 -7.81
C ARG A 29 -8.62 4.34 -6.58
N PHE A 30 -7.91 3.90 -5.55
CA PHE A 30 -8.53 3.43 -4.31
C PHE A 30 -7.88 4.00 -3.05
N MET A 31 -6.72 4.63 -3.16
CA MET A 31 -6.09 5.36 -2.05
C MET A 31 -6.31 6.85 -2.27
N TYR A 32 -7.42 7.37 -1.77
CA TYR A 32 -7.86 8.73 -2.13
C TYR A 32 -6.98 9.83 -1.54
N GLY A 33 -6.22 9.54 -0.50
CA GLY A 33 -5.22 10.48 0.02
C GLY A 33 -3.96 10.58 -0.86
N VAL A 34 -3.76 9.61 -1.73
CA VAL A 34 -2.63 9.59 -2.66
C VAL A 34 -3.07 10.24 -3.97
N LYS A 35 -2.42 11.32 -4.36
CA LYS A 35 -2.76 12.06 -5.57
C LYS A 35 -2.13 11.44 -6.81
N ARG A 36 -0.88 11.02 -6.69
CA ARG A 36 -0.12 10.45 -7.81
C ARG A 36 0.99 9.56 -7.29
N VAL A 37 1.22 8.47 -8.00
CA VAL A 37 2.42 7.66 -7.85
C VAL A 37 3.05 7.56 -9.22
N THR A 38 4.33 7.89 -9.33
CA THR A 38 5.08 7.78 -10.58
C THR A 38 6.18 6.74 -10.39
N GLN A 39 6.19 5.72 -11.21
CA GLN A 39 7.23 4.69 -11.15
C GLN A 39 8.45 5.19 -11.92
N LEU A 40 9.57 5.36 -11.22
CA LEU A 40 10.80 5.90 -11.79
C LEU A 40 11.63 4.79 -12.44
N ASP A 41 11.66 3.62 -11.81
CA ASP A 41 12.30 2.41 -12.33
C ASP A 41 11.69 1.21 -11.58
N ASP A 42 12.25 0.01 -11.73
CA ASP A 42 11.69 -1.20 -11.12
C ASP A 42 11.69 -1.16 -9.60
N GLN A 43 12.51 -0.31 -8.99
CA GLN A 43 12.64 -0.23 -7.53
C GLN A 43 12.24 1.10 -6.93
N ARG A 44 12.09 2.16 -7.71
CA ARG A 44 11.86 3.50 -7.17
C ARG A 44 10.55 4.10 -7.61
N LEU A 45 9.91 4.78 -6.67
CA LEU A 45 8.61 5.42 -6.85
C LEU A 45 8.66 6.85 -6.33
N HIS A 46 7.90 7.73 -6.97
CA HIS A 46 7.66 9.08 -6.46
C HIS A 46 6.19 9.18 -6.05
N TRP A 47 5.97 9.55 -4.79
CA TRP A 47 4.62 9.67 -4.23
C TRP A 47 4.26 11.12 -4.00
N GLU A 48 3.01 11.46 -4.33
CA GLU A 48 2.40 12.74 -3.98
C GLU A 48 1.09 12.46 -3.26
N ALA A 49 0.95 12.96 -2.04
CA ALA A 49 -0.21 12.70 -1.21
C ALA A 49 -0.72 13.98 -0.56
N GLU A 50 -1.99 13.97 -0.16
CA GLU A 50 -2.59 15.04 0.60
C GLU A 50 -3.24 14.44 1.83
N ILE A 51 -2.77 14.85 3.01
CA ILE A 51 -3.26 14.34 4.28
C ILE A 51 -3.70 15.52 5.14
N ALA A 52 -4.99 15.53 5.52
CA ALA A 52 -5.57 16.60 6.33
C ALA A 52 -5.30 17.99 5.77
N GLY A 53 -5.39 18.13 4.44
CA GLY A 53 -5.17 19.41 3.75
C GLY A 53 -3.71 19.74 3.49
N LYS A 54 -2.78 18.92 3.92
CA LYS A 54 -1.35 19.15 3.71
C LYS A 54 -0.83 18.28 2.57
N HIS A 55 -0.18 18.94 1.62
CA HIS A 55 0.43 18.26 0.48
C HIS A 55 1.84 17.79 0.82
N LYS A 56 2.13 16.52 0.56
CA LYS A 56 3.44 15.92 0.79
C LYS A 56 3.90 15.17 -0.45
N ALA A 57 5.21 15.20 -0.70
CA ALA A 57 5.80 14.44 -1.80
C ALA A 57 7.12 13.84 -1.31
N TRP A 58 7.39 12.60 -1.72
CA TRP A 58 8.63 11.92 -1.37
C TRP A 58 8.94 10.81 -2.35
N ASN A 59 10.19 10.37 -2.37
CA ASN A 59 10.61 9.22 -3.14
C ASN A 59 10.71 8.01 -2.21
N ALA A 60 10.31 6.86 -2.72
CA ALA A 60 10.36 5.60 -2.00
C ALA A 60 11.07 4.55 -2.85
N ARG A 61 11.67 3.59 -2.18
CA ARG A 61 12.35 2.47 -2.84
C ARG A 61 11.72 1.16 -2.39
N ILE A 62 11.49 0.26 -3.34
CA ILE A 62 11.04 -1.09 -3.03
C ILE A 62 12.27 -1.87 -2.57
N VAL A 63 12.22 -2.39 -1.35
CA VAL A 63 13.35 -3.08 -0.74
C VAL A 63 13.19 -4.59 -0.74
N ASP A 64 11.96 -5.07 -0.92
CA ASP A 64 11.68 -6.50 -0.98
C ASP A 64 10.38 -6.70 -1.77
N GLN A 65 10.42 -7.58 -2.77
CA GLN A 65 9.23 -7.92 -3.55
C GLN A 65 9.34 -9.36 -4.02
N VAL A 66 8.37 -10.17 -3.61
CA VAL A 66 8.30 -11.58 -3.98
C VAL A 66 6.88 -11.86 -4.48
N PRO A 67 6.72 -12.29 -5.74
CA PRO A 67 5.38 -12.54 -6.29
C PRO A 67 4.54 -13.45 -5.40
N ASP A 68 3.28 -13.08 -5.22
CA ASP A 68 2.28 -13.80 -4.43
C ASP A 68 2.56 -13.84 -2.92
N HIS A 69 3.58 -13.12 -2.44
CA HIS A 69 3.94 -13.10 -1.03
C HIS A 69 3.93 -11.72 -0.40
N ARG A 70 4.75 -10.78 -0.91
CA ARG A 70 4.89 -9.49 -0.26
C ARG A 70 5.53 -8.43 -1.15
N ILE A 71 5.26 -7.17 -0.78
CA ILE A 71 5.93 -6.00 -1.35
C ILE A 71 6.27 -5.08 -0.17
N ALA A 72 7.54 -4.73 -0.02
CA ALA A 72 8.00 -3.83 1.03
C ALA A 72 8.71 -2.63 0.43
N TRP A 73 8.45 -1.45 0.97
CA TRP A 73 9.07 -0.21 0.50
C TRP A 73 9.41 0.70 1.67
N GLU A 74 10.32 1.67 1.43
CA GLU A 74 10.66 2.67 2.42
C GLU A 74 10.99 4.00 1.72
N SER A 75 10.80 5.10 2.42
CA SER A 75 11.16 6.42 1.89
C SER A 75 12.69 6.53 1.78
N GLU A 76 13.18 7.17 0.71
CA GLU A 76 14.61 7.36 0.51
C GLU A 76 15.15 8.53 1.32
N SER A 77 14.34 9.58 1.48
CA SER A 77 14.77 10.77 2.20
C SER A 77 13.56 11.57 2.64
N GLY A 78 13.74 12.54 3.53
CA GLY A 78 12.69 13.39 4.04
C GLY A 78 11.82 12.67 5.04
N GLU A 79 10.56 12.42 4.68
CA GLU A 79 9.63 11.72 5.56
C GLU A 79 10.07 10.27 5.79
N VAL A 80 9.97 9.81 7.02
CA VAL A 80 10.34 8.44 7.38
C VAL A 80 9.07 7.59 7.36
N ILE A 81 8.86 6.89 6.25
CA ILE A 81 7.71 6.02 6.05
C ILE A 81 8.20 4.72 5.45
N ALA A 82 7.79 3.61 6.03
CA ALA A 82 8.04 2.29 5.47
C ALA A 82 6.74 1.50 5.48
N GLY A 83 6.54 0.67 4.48
CA GLY A 83 5.32 -0.12 4.36
C GLY A 83 5.62 -1.53 3.88
N VAL A 84 4.77 -2.47 4.30
CA VAL A 84 4.81 -3.85 3.82
C VAL A 84 3.38 -4.28 3.55
N VAL A 85 3.12 -4.75 2.34
CA VAL A 85 1.87 -5.44 2.03
C VAL A 85 2.19 -6.91 1.86
N THR A 86 1.40 -7.77 2.52
CA THR A 86 1.56 -9.21 2.45
C THR A 86 0.28 -9.84 1.93
N PHE A 87 0.44 -10.94 1.21
CA PHE A 87 -0.66 -11.69 0.60
C PHE A 87 -0.59 -13.14 1.05
N GLU A 88 -1.72 -13.68 1.48
CA GLU A 88 -1.81 -15.09 1.87
C GLU A 88 -3.21 -15.60 1.59
N PRO A 89 -3.40 -16.94 1.48
CA PRO A 89 -4.74 -17.47 1.36
C PRO A 89 -5.57 -17.10 2.59
N SER A 90 -6.85 -16.76 2.37
CA SER A 90 -7.73 -16.42 3.47
C SER A 90 -7.95 -17.64 4.36
N PRO A 91 -7.96 -17.47 5.70
CA PRO A 91 -8.27 -18.57 6.61
C PRO A 91 -9.68 -19.15 6.41
N THR A 92 -10.59 -18.37 5.82
CA THR A 92 -11.98 -18.80 5.62
C THR A 92 -12.21 -19.48 4.29
N SER A 93 -11.36 -19.23 3.28
CA SER A 93 -11.50 -19.84 1.96
C SER A 93 -10.16 -19.77 1.21
N PRO A 94 -9.65 -20.90 0.67
CA PRO A 94 -8.39 -20.92 -0.05
C PRO A 94 -8.44 -20.17 -1.40
N ASP A 95 -9.65 -19.91 -1.93
CA ASP A 95 -9.82 -19.17 -3.18
C ASP A 95 -9.82 -17.66 -2.96
N PHE A 96 -9.88 -17.23 -1.70
CA PHE A 96 -9.86 -15.82 -1.32
C PHE A 96 -8.47 -15.45 -0.81
N THR A 97 -8.23 -14.14 -0.68
CA THR A 97 -6.93 -13.62 -0.28
C THR A 97 -7.07 -12.78 0.98
N ARG A 98 -6.19 -13.01 1.95
CA ARG A 98 -6.00 -12.08 3.06
C ARG A 98 -4.88 -11.13 2.69
N LEU A 99 -5.24 -9.86 2.61
CA LEU A 99 -4.31 -8.76 2.35
C LEU A 99 -4.03 -8.05 3.66
N SER A 100 -2.76 -7.91 4.01
CA SER A 100 -2.35 -7.19 5.22
C SER A 100 -1.42 -6.06 4.83
N LEU A 101 -1.69 -4.87 5.35
CA LEU A 101 -0.85 -3.69 5.15
C LEU A 101 -0.32 -3.22 6.50
N GLN A 102 1.00 -3.13 6.62
CA GLN A 102 1.67 -2.58 7.79
C GLN A 102 2.40 -1.31 7.38
N LEU A 103 2.10 -0.21 8.06
CA LEU A 103 2.77 1.06 7.83
C LEU A 103 3.54 1.46 9.08
N THR A 104 4.81 1.80 8.91
CA THR A 104 5.66 2.33 9.98
C THR A 104 6.04 3.76 9.60
N TYR A 105 5.87 4.70 10.51
CA TYR A 105 6.10 6.11 10.21
C TYR A 105 6.56 6.86 11.45
N ASP A 106 7.19 8.02 11.22
CA ASP A 106 7.57 8.94 12.29
C ASP A 106 6.43 9.94 12.50
N PRO A 107 5.73 9.89 13.65
CA PRO A 107 4.61 10.80 13.88
C PRO A 107 5.03 12.25 14.00
N ASN A 108 6.30 12.51 14.31
CA ASN A 108 6.82 13.88 14.43
C ASN A 108 7.19 14.49 13.09
N GLY A 109 7.29 13.68 12.03
CA GLY A 109 7.57 14.15 10.69
C GLY A 109 6.33 14.30 9.83
N PHE A 110 5.76 13.17 9.48
CA PHE A 110 4.72 13.11 8.45
C PHE A 110 3.37 13.69 8.89
N VAL A 111 2.97 13.45 10.13
CA VAL A 111 1.63 13.80 10.63
C VAL A 111 1.67 14.57 11.95
N GLU A 112 2.79 15.23 12.26
CA GLU A 112 2.99 15.89 13.57
C GLU A 112 1.91 16.90 13.93
N SER A 113 1.29 17.53 12.94
CA SER A 113 0.28 18.57 13.16
C SER A 113 -1.14 18.01 13.28
N LEU A 114 -1.32 16.70 13.27
CA LEU A 114 -2.63 16.07 13.22
C LEU A 114 -3.14 15.56 14.58
N GLY A 115 -2.70 16.05 15.68
CA GLY A 115 -3.22 15.68 17.00
C GLY A 115 -3.23 14.17 17.25
N ASP A 116 -4.28 13.47 16.79
CA ASP A 116 -4.39 12.00 16.87
C ASP A 116 -3.87 11.37 15.59
N ALA A 117 -2.54 11.42 15.40
CA ALA A 117 -1.89 10.91 14.18
C ALA A 117 -2.15 9.42 13.96
N VAL A 118 -2.02 8.60 15.01
CA VAL A 118 -2.21 7.15 14.90
C VAL A 118 -3.63 6.80 14.48
N GLY A 119 -4.62 7.44 15.08
CA GLY A 119 -6.02 7.21 14.73
C GLY A 119 -6.36 7.63 13.29
N ILE A 120 -5.81 8.76 12.85
CA ILE A 120 -6.02 9.26 11.50
C ILE A 120 -5.41 8.31 10.46
N VAL A 121 -4.17 7.89 10.67
CA VAL A 121 -3.49 6.95 9.77
C VAL A 121 -4.20 5.60 9.75
N SER A 122 -4.60 5.09 10.91
CA SER A 122 -5.33 3.83 11.03
C SER A 122 -6.63 3.85 10.23
N ARG A 123 -7.43 4.90 10.36
CA ARG A 123 -8.68 5.05 9.62
C ARG A 123 -8.46 5.17 8.12
N ARG A 124 -7.39 5.87 7.71
CA ARG A 124 -7.06 6.02 6.28
C ARG A 124 -6.69 4.67 5.66
N ILE A 125 -5.84 3.90 6.34
CA ILE A 125 -5.45 2.58 5.85
C ILE A 125 -6.65 1.66 5.75
N GLU A 126 -7.50 1.64 6.77
CA GLU A 126 -8.70 0.82 6.77
C GLU A 126 -9.62 1.17 5.59
N LYS A 127 -9.83 2.46 5.35
CA LYS A 127 -10.65 2.91 4.24
C LYS A 127 -10.03 2.57 2.89
N ASP A 128 -8.72 2.72 2.76
CA ASP A 128 -8.02 2.39 1.52
C ASP A 128 -8.11 0.90 1.19
N LEU A 129 -8.03 0.04 2.20
CA LEU A 129 -8.20 -1.40 2.01
C LEU A 129 -9.63 -1.76 1.60
N GLU A 130 -10.64 -1.11 2.19
CA GLU A 130 -12.03 -1.30 1.79
C GLU A 130 -12.25 -0.86 0.34
N ASN A 131 -11.68 0.27 -0.05
CA ASN A 131 -11.77 0.77 -1.42
C ASN A 131 -11.08 -0.18 -2.40
N PHE A 132 -9.92 -0.71 -2.03
CA PHE A 132 -9.21 -1.68 -2.86
C PHE A 132 -10.04 -2.95 -3.04
N LYS A 133 -10.61 -3.46 -1.95
CA LYS A 133 -11.48 -4.64 -1.99
C LYS A 133 -12.62 -4.42 -2.98
N GLU A 134 -13.31 -3.29 -2.88
CA GLU A 134 -14.41 -2.96 -3.78
C GLU A 134 -13.92 -2.86 -5.23
N PHE A 135 -12.80 -2.20 -5.44
CA PHE A 135 -12.21 -2.03 -6.77
C PHE A 135 -11.93 -3.37 -7.44
N ILE A 136 -11.20 -4.25 -6.76
CA ILE A 136 -10.74 -5.51 -7.38
C ILE A 136 -11.87 -6.55 -7.47
N GLU A 137 -12.78 -6.57 -6.50
CA GLU A 137 -13.90 -7.51 -6.54
C GLU A 137 -14.89 -7.15 -7.63
N ASN A 138 -15.11 -5.87 -7.89
CA ASN A 138 -15.96 -5.43 -8.98
C ASN A 138 -15.32 -5.67 -10.33
N ARG A 139 -14.03 -5.48 -10.44
CA ARG A 139 -13.29 -5.69 -11.67
C ARG A 139 -13.06 -7.16 -11.99
N ARG A 140 -12.76 -7.96 -10.96
CA ARG A 140 -12.42 -9.39 -11.06
C ARG A 140 -11.16 -9.68 -11.87
N GLN A 141 -10.45 -8.63 -12.29
CA GLN A 141 -9.24 -8.76 -13.11
C GLN A 141 -8.30 -7.59 -12.81
N GLU A 142 -7.03 -7.89 -12.69
CA GLU A 142 -5.99 -6.88 -12.48
C GLU A 142 -5.80 -6.02 -13.74
N THR A 143 -5.29 -4.80 -13.54
CA THR A 143 -5.00 -3.88 -14.65
C THR A 143 -3.66 -4.17 -15.32
N GLY A 144 -2.82 -4.95 -14.66
CA GLY A 144 -1.51 -5.33 -15.17
C GLY A 144 -0.81 -6.20 -14.15
N ALA A 145 0.46 -6.51 -14.41
CA ALA A 145 1.24 -7.35 -13.52
C ALA A 145 2.74 -7.07 -13.69
N TRP A 146 3.49 -7.26 -12.60
CA TRP A 146 4.94 -7.31 -12.62
C TRP A 146 5.34 -8.46 -11.70
N ARG A 147 6.00 -9.47 -12.24
CA ARG A 147 6.25 -10.72 -11.52
C ARG A 147 7.73 -10.92 -11.19
N GLY A 148 8.51 -9.87 -11.22
CA GLY A 148 9.91 -9.91 -10.84
C GLY A 148 10.10 -10.02 -9.33
N THR A 149 11.33 -10.30 -8.91
CA THR A 149 11.70 -10.40 -7.50
C THR A 149 12.75 -9.36 -7.19
N ILE A 150 12.56 -8.65 -6.07
CA ILE A 150 13.49 -7.67 -5.55
C ILE A 150 13.87 -8.10 -4.14
N ARG A 151 15.17 -8.19 -3.85
CA ARG A 151 15.69 -8.54 -2.53
C ARG A 151 16.90 -7.68 -2.20
N GLU A 152 17.04 -7.39 -0.94
CA GLU A 152 18.25 -6.74 -0.43
C GLU A 152 19.03 -7.67 0.47
#